data_e5caa4dfae61a7459071222f0d17fe9e
#
_entry.id   e5caa4dfae61a7459071222f0d17fe9e
#
_cell.length_a   1.000
_cell.length_b   1.000
_cell.length_c   1.000
_cell.angle_alpha   90.00
_cell.angle_beta   90.00
_cell.angle_gamma   90.00
#
_symmetry.space_group_name_H-M   'P 1'
#
loop_
_entity.id
_entity.type
_entity.pdbx_description
1 polymer ?
#
loop_
_entity_poly.entity_id
_entity_poly.type
_entity_poly.pdbx_seq_one_letter_code
_entity_poly.pdbx_strand_id
1 'polypeptide(L)'
;MMIGILTFHKSVNYGSVLQCWALQRALTLEGYTPQIIDYEPEKYGEMYDVFLKPGTPRFLIRNLNRLPVSGILQRQKSGFARFRRDHLPVGPVTWHHDDDYTAIGSQYDAIICGSDQIWNVSAADADKIYFLPFDAPCRKLAYAVSLNTGSFDSLEDPGERETYRQWISDFDYLSCRETDGVEKLSELLGGERPVDLALDPTLLHDKKEYARITSPRRIRERYIFVYYVWYDESIVRAAREIGRRTGLPVYTIEMAKGGRTYLKLWKKGIR
;
A
#
# COMPACT_ATOMS: atom_id res chain seq x y z
N MET A 1 19.24 9.03 14.72
CA MET A 1 17.83 9.42 14.85
C MET A 1 16.96 8.24 14.43
N MET A 2 16.09 7.79 15.32
CA MET A 2 15.18 6.67 15.09
C MET A 2 13.90 7.17 14.46
N ILE A 3 13.52 6.64 13.29
CA ILE A 3 12.36 7.11 12.53
C ILE A 3 11.36 5.97 12.40
N GLY A 4 10.13 6.18 12.92
CA GLY A 4 9.00 5.31 12.67
C GLY A 4 8.40 5.55 11.28
N ILE A 5 8.11 4.50 10.52
CA ILE A 5 7.39 4.59 9.24
C ILE A 5 6.04 3.90 9.41
N LEU A 6 4.95 4.63 9.17
CA LEU A 6 3.59 4.12 9.23
C LEU A 6 2.95 4.14 7.85
N THR A 7 2.71 2.98 7.27
CA THR A 7 2.15 2.81 5.92
C THR A 7 1.55 1.40 5.73
N PHE A 8 0.97 1.11 4.56
CA PHE A 8 0.38 -0.19 4.21
C PHE A 8 1.43 -1.30 4.00
N HIS A 9 2.31 -1.53 4.96
CA HIS A 9 3.39 -2.53 4.86
C HIS A 9 2.89 -3.99 4.88
N LYS A 10 1.74 -4.29 5.52
CA LYS A 10 1.14 -5.64 5.57
C LYS A 10 0.34 -6.01 4.32
N SER A 11 0.07 -5.06 3.45
CA SER A 11 -0.72 -5.27 2.23
C SER A 11 -0.14 -6.39 1.34
N VAL A 12 -1.01 -7.16 0.70
CA VAL A 12 -0.64 -8.11 -0.37
C VAL A 12 -0.71 -7.37 -1.71
N ASN A 13 0.01 -6.26 -1.79
CA ASN A 13 0.12 -5.37 -2.94
C ASN A 13 1.59 -5.03 -3.21
N TYR A 14 2.03 -5.24 -4.44
CA TYR A 14 3.44 -5.03 -4.83
C TYR A 14 3.85 -3.56 -4.67
N GLY A 15 3.00 -2.61 -5.07
CA GLY A 15 3.25 -1.18 -4.91
C GLY A 15 3.42 -0.79 -3.44
N SER A 16 2.47 -1.18 -2.60
CA SER A 16 2.47 -0.86 -1.17
C SER A 16 3.73 -1.35 -0.45
N VAL A 17 4.16 -2.56 -0.74
CA VAL A 17 5.34 -3.14 -0.08
C VAL A 17 6.64 -2.56 -0.65
N LEU A 18 6.69 -2.26 -1.96
CA LEU A 18 7.87 -1.67 -2.58
C LEU A 18 8.08 -0.20 -2.17
N GLN A 19 7.01 0.60 -2.06
CA GLN A 19 7.15 1.98 -1.59
C GLN A 19 7.61 2.02 -0.12
N CYS A 20 7.11 1.11 0.72
CA CYS A 20 7.55 0.99 2.11
C CYS A 20 9.05 0.65 2.21
N TRP A 21 9.52 -0.34 1.43
CA TRP A 21 10.93 -0.68 1.33
C TRP A 21 11.76 0.50 0.80
N ALA A 22 11.29 1.18 -0.22
CA ALA A 22 12.01 2.29 -0.85
C ALA A 22 12.18 3.47 0.13
N LEU A 23 11.13 3.85 0.85
CA LEU A 23 11.24 4.91 1.87
C LEU A 23 12.22 4.53 2.98
N GLN A 24 12.07 3.33 3.53
CA GLN A 24 12.99 2.82 4.55
C GLN A 24 14.44 2.82 4.05
N ARG A 25 14.64 2.40 2.80
CA ARG A 25 15.98 2.35 2.20
C ARG A 25 16.57 3.75 1.98
N ALA A 26 15.78 4.72 1.52
CA ALA A 26 16.20 6.11 1.36
C ALA A 26 16.67 6.69 2.71
N LEU A 27 15.87 6.54 3.74
CA LEU A 27 16.23 7.01 5.09
C LEU A 27 17.52 6.33 5.63
N THR A 28 17.69 5.04 5.35
CA THR A 28 18.92 4.33 5.74
C THR A 28 20.16 4.88 5.02
N LEU A 29 20.04 5.22 3.74
CA LEU A 29 21.14 5.81 2.96
C LEU A 29 21.53 7.21 3.46
N GLU A 30 20.56 7.96 4.00
CA GLU A 30 20.77 9.25 4.65
C GLU A 30 21.27 9.15 6.11
N GLY A 31 21.56 7.94 6.60
CA GLY A 31 22.14 7.71 7.92
C GLY A 31 21.14 7.66 9.08
N TYR A 32 19.84 7.58 8.79
CA TYR A 32 18.82 7.38 9.81
C TYR A 32 18.64 5.89 10.15
N THR A 33 17.96 5.64 11.27
CA THR A 33 17.56 4.28 11.70
C THR A 33 16.05 4.13 11.57
N PRO A 34 15.55 3.77 10.36
CA PRO A 34 14.10 3.60 10.14
C PRO A 34 13.60 2.28 10.71
N GLN A 35 12.40 2.29 11.26
CA GLN A 35 11.66 1.11 11.69
C GLN A 35 10.21 1.21 11.22
N ILE A 36 9.68 0.11 10.68
CA ILE A 36 8.28 0.06 10.27
C ILE A 36 7.41 -0.17 11.51
N ILE A 37 6.47 0.73 11.77
CA ILE A 37 5.45 0.58 12.81
C ILE A 37 4.50 -0.53 12.36
N ASP A 38 4.48 -1.65 13.10
CA ASP A 38 3.72 -2.83 12.73
C ASP A 38 2.24 -2.66 13.08
N TYR A 39 1.49 -2.01 12.20
CA TYR A 39 0.05 -1.81 12.35
C TYR A 39 -0.74 -2.84 11.55
N GLU A 40 -1.79 -3.39 12.15
CA GLU A 40 -2.71 -4.32 11.50
C GLU A 40 -4.14 -3.75 11.49
N PRO A 41 -4.68 -3.34 10.33
CA PRO A 41 -6.04 -2.83 10.22
C PRO A 41 -7.09 -3.87 10.66
N GLU A 42 -8.21 -3.43 11.23
CA GLU A 42 -9.32 -4.27 11.69
C GLU A 42 -9.79 -5.27 10.62
N LYS A 43 -9.91 -4.83 9.37
CA LYS A 43 -10.39 -5.65 8.24
C LYS A 43 -9.28 -6.45 7.54
N TYR A 44 -8.06 -6.51 8.11
CA TYR A 44 -6.93 -7.18 7.46
C TYR A 44 -7.24 -8.62 7.03
N GLY A 45 -7.82 -9.44 7.92
CA GLY A 45 -8.20 -10.81 7.61
C GLY A 45 -9.22 -10.91 6.47
N GLU A 46 -10.23 -10.04 6.45
CA GLU A 46 -11.22 -10.01 5.36
C GLU A 46 -10.60 -9.67 4.01
N MET A 47 -9.62 -8.79 4.00
CA MET A 47 -8.96 -8.33 2.78
C MET A 47 -7.98 -9.37 2.23
N TYR A 48 -7.15 -9.96 3.08
CA TYR A 48 -5.96 -10.70 2.67
C TYR A 48 -5.95 -12.20 3.02
N ASP A 49 -6.88 -12.69 3.85
CA ASP A 49 -6.96 -14.12 4.10
C ASP A 49 -7.46 -14.87 2.87
N VAL A 50 -6.83 -16.03 2.60
CA VAL A 50 -7.20 -16.89 1.48
C VAL A 50 -8.64 -17.37 1.63
N PHE A 51 -9.01 -17.75 2.84
CA PHE A 51 -10.38 -18.13 3.19
C PHE A 51 -10.92 -17.23 4.28
N LEU A 52 -12.15 -16.78 4.12
CA LEU A 52 -12.85 -16.01 5.15
C LEU A 52 -13.32 -16.93 6.29
N LYS A 53 -13.35 -16.41 7.50
CA LYS A 53 -13.91 -17.08 8.66
C LYS A 53 -15.45 -17.23 8.53
N PRO A 54 -16.06 -18.28 9.11
CA PRO A 54 -17.52 -18.38 9.23
C PRO A 54 -18.09 -17.13 9.92
N GLY A 55 -19.27 -16.70 9.48
CA GLY A 55 -19.92 -15.48 9.99
C GLY A 55 -19.64 -14.22 9.19
N THR A 56 -18.59 -14.19 8.36
CA THR A 56 -18.33 -13.07 7.44
C THR A 56 -19.36 -13.08 6.30
N PRO A 57 -19.99 -11.94 5.94
CA PRO A 57 -20.91 -11.89 4.80
C PRO A 57 -20.29 -12.48 3.54
N ARG A 58 -21.03 -13.32 2.82
CA ARG A 58 -20.60 -13.97 1.57
C ARG A 58 -19.40 -14.93 1.71
N PHE A 59 -19.04 -15.38 2.91
CA PHE A 59 -17.86 -16.24 3.11
C PHE A 59 -17.93 -17.53 2.27
N LEU A 60 -19.09 -18.20 2.17
CA LEU A 60 -19.25 -19.42 1.38
C LEU A 60 -18.95 -19.20 -0.10
N ILE A 61 -19.56 -18.18 -0.70
CA ILE A 61 -19.38 -17.86 -2.13
C ILE A 61 -17.92 -17.50 -2.43
N ARG A 62 -17.32 -16.70 -1.56
CA ARG A 62 -15.92 -16.28 -1.72
C ARG A 62 -14.96 -17.45 -1.55
N ASN A 63 -15.17 -18.30 -0.55
CA ASN A 63 -14.32 -19.45 -0.28
C ASN A 63 -14.42 -20.49 -1.40
N LEU A 64 -15.62 -20.82 -1.87
CA LEU A 64 -15.81 -21.71 -3.03
C LEU A 64 -15.13 -21.17 -4.31
N ASN A 65 -15.25 -19.87 -4.57
CA ASN A 65 -14.60 -19.24 -5.73
C ASN A 65 -13.05 -19.24 -5.63
N ARG A 66 -12.49 -19.23 -4.42
CA ARG A 66 -11.05 -19.23 -4.17
C ARG A 66 -10.42 -20.63 -4.09
N LEU A 67 -11.22 -21.65 -3.84
CA LEU A 67 -10.75 -23.03 -3.69
C LEU A 67 -9.82 -23.48 -4.84
N PRO A 68 -10.17 -23.29 -6.13
CA PRO A 68 -9.31 -23.73 -7.25
C PRO A 68 -7.96 -23.01 -7.34
N VAL A 69 -7.85 -21.82 -6.74
CA VAL A 69 -6.64 -20.96 -6.79
C VAL A 69 -6.00 -20.78 -5.42
N SER A 70 -6.49 -21.48 -4.41
CA SER A 70 -6.03 -21.32 -3.02
C SER A 70 -4.52 -21.49 -2.86
N GLY A 71 -3.93 -22.47 -3.55
CA GLY A 71 -2.49 -22.69 -3.53
C GLY A 71 -1.69 -21.53 -4.13
N ILE A 72 -2.22 -20.85 -5.15
CA ILE A 72 -1.59 -19.67 -5.75
C ILE A 72 -1.69 -18.49 -4.77
N LEU A 73 -2.86 -18.26 -4.20
CA LEU A 73 -3.09 -17.20 -3.21
C LEU A 73 -2.22 -17.39 -1.97
N GLN A 74 -2.09 -18.62 -1.48
CA GLN A 74 -1.25 -18.92 -0.33
C GLN A 74 0.24 -18.68 -0.63
N ARG A 75 0.72 -19.07 -1.82
CA ARG A 75 2.10 -18.80 -2.24
C ARG A 75 2.36 -17.30 -2.36
N GLN A 76 1.40 -16.53 -2.89
CA GLN A 76 1.48 -15.09 -2.99
C GLN A 76 1.57 -14.47 -1.60
N LYS A 77 0.63 -14.77 -0.69
CA LYS A 77 0.63 -14.27 0.70
C LYS A 77 1.94 -14.62 1.41
N SER A 78 2.43 -15.85 1.28
CA SER A 78 3.69 -16.30 1.86
C SER A 78 4.91 -15.57 1.25
N GLY A 79 4.85 -15.23 -0.05
CA GLY A 79 5.86 -14.44 -0.73
C GLY A 79 5.98 -13.03 -0.15
N PHE A 80 4.85 -12.35 0.06
CA PHE A 80 4.81 -11.04 0.73
C PHE A 80 5.30 -11.09 2.17
N ALA A 81 4.85 -12.10 2.95
CA ALA A 81 5.31 -12.29 4.32
C ALA A 81 6.83 -12.50 4.40
N ARG A 82 7.39 -13.30 3.48
CA ARG A 82 8.84 -13.51 3.38
C ARG A 82 9.56 -12.22 3.03
N PHE A 83 9.08 -11.46 2.03
CA PHE A 83 9.69 -10.19 1.64
C PHE A 83 9.74 -9.22 2.84
N ARG A 84 8.63 -9.05 3.57
CA ARG A 84 8.57 -8.21 4.76
C ARG A 84 9.62 -8.64 5.79
N ARG A 85 9.66 -9.93 6.13
CA ARG A 85 10.62 -10.46 7.09
C ARG A 85 12.08 -10.24 6.68
N ASP A 86 12.38 -10.41 5.38
CA ASP A 86 13.76 -10.42 4.89
C ASP A 86 14.27 -9.00 4.55
N HIS A 87 13.38 -8.03 4.31
CA HIS A 87 13.75 -6.71 3.77
C HIS A 87 13.19 -5.50 4.51
N LEU A 88 12.25 -5.66 5.44
CA LEU A 88 11.69 -4.55 6.20
C LEU A 88 12.08 -4.66 7.68
N PRO A 89 12.59 -3.59 8.30
CA PRO A 89 12.88 -3.54 9.74
C PRO A 89 11.58 -3.29 10.52
N VAL A 90 10.71 -4.31 10.58
CA VAL A 90 9.42 -4.21 11.27
C VAL A 90 9.63 -4.21 12.78
N GLY A 91 8.95 -3.31 13.48
CA GLY A 91 8.99 -3.21 14.95
C GLY A 91 8.45 -4.47 15.64
N PRO A 92 8.85 -4.70 16.89
CA PRO A 92 8.50 -5.93 17.63
C PRO A 92 7.05 -5.94 18.15
N VAL A 93 6.38 -4.79 18.21
CA VAL A 93 5.02 -4.64 18.72
C VAL A 93 4.07 -4.48 17.55
N THR A 94 3.05 -5.34 17.48
CA THR A 94 1.95 -5.19 16.52
C THR A 94 0.84 -4.38 17.18
N TRP A 95 0.43 -3.29 16.50
CA TRP A 95 -0.62 -2.37 16.92
C TRP A 95 -1.92 -2.67 16.16
N HIS A 96 -3.04 -2.50 16.84
CA HIS A 96 -4.38 -2.77 16.31
C HIS A 96 -5.29 -1.55 16.46
N HIS A 97 -6.46 -1.56 15.82
CA HIS A 97 -7.38 -0.42 15.73
C HIS A 97 -7.79 0.20 17.08
N ASP A 98 -7.92 -0.59 18.12
CA ASP A 98 -8.39 -0.12 19.44
C ASP A 98 -7.27 0.11 20.45
N ASP A 99 -6.00 0.02 20.04
CA ASP A 99 -4.87 0.21 20.94
C ASP A 99 -4.68 1.69 21.30
N ASP A 100 -4.06 1.95 22.46
CA ASP A 100 -3.59 3.27 22.84
C ASP A 100 -2.31 3.62 22.08
N TYR A 101 -2.42 4.49 21.09
CA TYR A 101 -1.33 4.88 20.22
C TYR A 101 -0.33 5.88 20.85
N THR A 102 -0.60 6.44 22.04
CA THR A 102 0.27 7.44 22.68
C THR A 102 1.68 6.87 22.92
N ALA A 103 1.76 5.56 23.20
CA ALA A 103 3.03 4.86 23.38
C ALA A 103 3.87 4.77 22.11
N ILE A 104 3.29 4.92 20.91
CA ILE A 104 4.05 4.92 19.65
C ILE A 104 4.94 6.15 19.58
N GLY A 105 4.39 7.32 19.88
CA GLY A 105 5.10 8.60 19.73
C GLY A 105 6.35 8.72 20.60
N SER A 106 6.40 8.04 21.74
CA SER A 106 7.55 8.05 22.64
C SER A 106 8.70 7.13 22.20
N GLN A 107 8.49 6.27 21.21
CA GLN A 107 9.51 5.32 20.73
C GLN A 107 10.41 5.88 19.63
N TYR A 108 10.02 7.00 19.01
CA TYR A 108 10.69 7.54 17.83
C TYR A 108 11.04 9.02 18.00
N ASP A 109 12.11 9.46 17.36
CA ASP A 109 12.44 10.88 17.24
C ASP A 109 11.54 11.59 16.21
N ALA A 110 11.07 10.83 15.22
CA ALA A 110 10.10 11.27 14.21
C ALA A 110 9.27 10.09 13.71
N ILE A 111 8.03 10.36 13.30
CA ILE A 111 7.17 9.40 12.60
C ILE A 111 6.85 9.95 11.22
N ILE A 112 7.07 9.13 10.18
CA ILE A 112 6.72 9.44 8.81
C ILE A 112 5.50 8.59 8.41
N CYS A 113 4.38 9.24 8.11
CA CYS A 113 3.23 8.62 7.45
C CYS A 113 3.45 8.66 5.94
N GLY A 114 3.27 7.53 5.29
CA GLY A 114 3.34 7.45 3.83
C GLY A 114 4.50 6.59 3.31
N SER A 115 4.61 6.43 2.04
CA SER A 115 3.68 6.85 0.97
C SER A 115 2.40 5.97 0.97
N ASP A 116 1.77 5.78 -0.20
CA ASP A 116 0.53 5.03 -0.45
C ASP A 116 -0.75 5.82 -0.12
N GLN A 117 -1.89 5.24 -0.46
CA GLN A 117 -3.21 5.87 -0.30
C GLN A 117 -3.74 5.79 1.15
N ILE A 118 -2.85 5.97 2.12
CA ILE A 118 -3.17 5.89 3.55
C ILE A 118 -4.11 7.01 4.03
N TRP A 119 -4.23 8.11 3.26
CA TRP A 119 -5.15 9.21 3.52
C TRP A 119 -6.41 9.18 2.65
N ASN A 120 -6.66 8.07 1.96
CA ASN A 120 -7.92 7.84 1.28
C ASN A 120 -9.00 7.39 2.29
N VAL A 121 -9.75 8.34 2.83
CA VAL A 121 -10.80 8.09 3.84
C VAL A 121 -11.94 7.19 3.33
N SER A 122 -12.06 7.01 2.03
CA SER A 122 -13.05 6.12 1.40
C SER A 122 -12.53 4.69 1.16
N ALA A 123 -11.26 4.40 1.47
CA ALA A 123 -10.69 3.09 1.29
C ALA A 123 -11.19 2.07 2.32
N ALA A 124 -11.22 0.79 1.96
CA ALA A 124 -11.66 -0.27 2.87
C ALA A 124 -10.72 -0.50 4.06
N ASP A 125 -9.47 -0.06 3.94
CA ASP A 125 -8.41 -0.08 4.94
C ASP A 125 -8.08 1.31 5.48
N ALA A 126 -8.97 2.30 5.27
CA ALA A 126 -8.87 3.61 5.90
C ALA A 126 -8.89 3.46 7.42
N ASP A 127 -7.95 4.13 8.09
CA ASP A 127 -7.86 4.13 9.53
C ASP A 127 -7.28 5.44 10.05
N LYS A 128 -7.81 5.91 11.18
CA LYS A 128 -7.39 7.17 11.82
C LYS A 128 -5.91 7.18 12.23
N ILE A 129 -5.31 6.03 12.53
CA ILE A 129 -3.90 5.93 12.94
C ILE A 129 -2.94 6.58 11.93
N TYR A 130 -3.26 6.52 10.63
CA TYR A 130 -2.43 7.11 9.58
C TYR A 130 -2.40 8.65 9.61
N PHE A 131 -3.25 9.26 10.41
CA PHE A 131 -3.26 10.71 10.68
C PHE A 131 -2.59 11.06 12.01
N LEU A 132 -1.99 10.09 12.71
CA LEU A 132 -1.32 10.24 14.01
C LEU A 132 -2.18 11.01 15.04
N PRO A 133 -3.40 10.52 15.37
CA PRO A 133 -4.39 11.23 16.20
C PRO A 133 -4.03 11.17 17.69
N PHE A 134 -2.80 11.49 18.04
CA PHE A 134 -2.29 11.47 19.41
C PHE A 134 -1.20 12.51 19.60
N ASP A 135 -1.10 13.01 20.82
CA ASP A 135 0.00 13.89 21.20
C ASP A 135 1.29 13.08 21.37
N ALA A 136 2.38 13.57 20.81
CA ALA A 136 3.67 12.92 20.89
C ALA A 136 4.82 13.93 20.93
N PRO A 137 5.89 13.64 21.65
CA PRO A 137 7.07 14.48 21.66
C PRO A 137 7.89 14.39 20.37
N CYS A 138 7.59 13.45 19.50
CA CYS A 138 8.25 13.24 18.22
C CYS A 138 7.71 14.14 17.12
N ARG A 139 8.51 14.38 16.08
CA ARG A 139 8.06 15.07 14.87
C ARG A 139 7.11 14.20 14.05
N LYS A 140 6.05 14.79 13.52
CA LYS A 140 5.07 14.15 12.64
C LYS A 140 5.26 14.63 11.20
N LEU A 141 5.50 13.71 10.28
CA LEU A 141 5.79 14.02 8.89
C LEU A 141 4.89 13.18 7.97
N ALA A 142 4.37 13.78 6.92
CA ALA A 142 3.64 13.09 5.86
C ALA A 142 4.47 13.15 4.56
N TYR A 143 4.97 12.01 4.11
CA TYR A 143 5.79 11.93 2.91
C TYR A 143 5.06 11.25 1.77
N ALA A 144 4.79 12.02 0.69
CA ALA A 144 4.18 11.52 -0.55
C ALA A 144 2.90 10.68 -0.28
N VAL A 145 2.08 11.11 0.68
CA VAL A 145 0.78 10.46 0.95
C VAL A 145 -0.14 10.57 -0.26
N SER A 146 -1.12 9.71 -0.37
CA SER A 146 -2.10 9.75 -1.46
C SER A 146 -3.51 9.70 -0.89
N LEU A 147 -4.36 10.56 -1.42
CA LEU A 147 -5.80 10.53 -1.22
C LEU A 147 -6.48 9.63 -2.27
N ASN A 148 -5.77 9.28 -3.37
CA ASN A 148 -6.34 8.63 -4.54
C ASN A 148 -7.55 9.42 -5.05
N THR A 149 -8.69 8.75 -5.28
CA THR A 149 -9.97 9.40 -5.62
C THR A 149 -10.76 9.88 -4.39
N GLY A 150 -10.23 9.64 -3.19
CA GLY A 150 -10.87 10.09 -1.95
C GLY A 150 -10.86 11.61 -1.80
N SER A 151 -11.80 12.12 -1.06
CA SER A 151 -11.87 13.53 -0.66
C SER A 151 -12.47 13.63 0.73
N PHE A 152 -11.97 14.55 1.53
CA PHE A 152 -12.57 14.87 2.83
C PHE A 152 -13.94 15.52 2.67
N ASP A 153 -14.27 16.04 1.49
CA ASP A 153 -15.60 16.56 1.17
C ASP A 153 -16.64 15.45 1.00
N SER A 154 -16.21 14.20 0.82
CA SER A 154 -17.11 13.03 0.79
C SER A 154 -17.57 12.57 2.19
N LEU A 155 -17.01 13.13 3.25
CA LEU A 155 -17.45 12.86 4.62
C LEU A 155 -18.80 13.54 4.87
N GLU A 156 -19.76 12.73 5.32
CA GLU A 156 -21.13 13.22 5.56
C GLU A 156 -21.21 14.12 6.80
N ASP A 157 -20.34 13.88 7.79
CA ASP A 157 -20.27 14.66 9.03
C ASP A 157 -19.22 15.78 8.94
N PRO A 158 -19.64 17.06 8.97
CA PRO A 158 -18.69 18.18 9.02
C PRO A 158 -17.75 18.15 10.24
N GLY A 159 -18.17 17.57 11.35
CA GLY A 159 -17.35 17.41 12.55
C GLY A 159 -16.21 16.41 12.32
N GLU A 160 -16.45 15.36 11.55
CA GLU A 160 -15.40 14.41 11.14
C GLU A 160 -14.37 15.07 10.24
N ARG A 161 -14.80 15.86 9.25
CA ARG A 161 -13.90 16.64 8.39
C ARG A 161 -13.00 17.59 9.19
N GLU A 162 -13.56 18.30 10.16
CA GLU A 162 -12.80 19.19 11.05
C GLU A 162 -11.80 18.41 11.92
N THR A 163 -12.16 17.22 12.37
CA THR A 163 -11.26 16.34 13.12
C THR A 163 -10.04 15.95 12.29
N TYR A 164 -10.22 15.53 11.03
CA TYR A 164 -9.10 15.25 10.12
C TYR A 164 -8.24 16.50 9.86
N ARG A 165 -8.88 17.68 9.69
CA ARG A 165 -8.16 18.93 9.51
C ARG A 165 -7.24 19.22 10.72
N GLN A 166 -7.73 19.02 11.94
CA GLN A 166 -6.95 19.20 13.16
C GLN A 166 -5.76 18.25 13.20
N TRP A 167 -5.97 16.95 12.99
CA TRP A 167 -4.88 15.98 12.98
C TRP A 167 -3.82 16.30 11.92
N ILE A 168 -4.22 16.66 10.71
CA ILE A 168 -3.29 17.02 9.63
C ILE A 168 -2.54 18.31 9.95
N SER A 169 -3.17 19.25 10.64
CA SER A 169 -2.53 20.50 11.07
C SER A 169 -1.39 20.29 12.08
N ASP A 170 -1.38 19.17 12.80
CA ASP A 170 -0.31 18.82 13.77
C ASP A 170 0.97 18.29 13.10
N PHE A 171 0.95 18.02 11.80
CA PHE A 171 2.15 17.55 11.12
C PHE A 171 3.17 18.68 10.92
N ASP A 172 4.45 18.42 11.20
CA ASP A 172 5.56 19.35 10.95
C ASP A 172 5.84 19.56 9.46
N TYR A 173 5.61 18.51 8.64
CA TYR A 173 5.82 18.53 7.20
C TYR A 173 4.73 17.75 6.48
N LEU A 174 4.26 18.30 5.37
CA LEU A 174 3.19 17.73 4.57
C LEU A 174 3.62 17.60 3.11
N SER A 175 3.54 16.41 2.52
CA SER A 175 3.63 16.24 1.08
C SER A 175 2.70 15.15 0.56
N CYS A 176 2.18 15.36 -0.66
CA CYS A 176 1.34 14.43 -1.40
C CYS A 176 2.03 14.04 -2.70
N ARG A 177 1.72 12.86 -3.24
CA ARG A 177 2.34 12.41 -4.51
C ARG A 177 1.55 12.79 -5.75
N GLU A 178 0.31 13.28 -5.60
CA GLU A 178 -0.55 13.74 -6.69
C GLU A 178 -0.86 15.23 -6.56
N THR A 179 -0.90 15.94 -7.69
CA THR A 179 -1.21 17.39 -7.73
C THR A 179 -2.58 17.69 -7.17
N ASP A 180 -3.59 16.91 -7.54
CA ASP A 180 -4.96 17.07 -7.01
C ASP A 180 -5.04 16.78 -5.50
N GLY A 181 -4.20 15.90 -4.98
CA GLY A 181 -4.06 15.67 -3.55
C GLY A 181 -3.46 16.87 -2.81
N VAL A 182 -2.47 17.54 -3.40
CA VAL A 182 -1.91 18.79 -2.88
C VAL A 182 -2.98 19.87 -2.81
N GLU A 183 -3.78 20.03 -3.87
CA GLU A 183 -4.88 21.01 -3.93
C GLU A 183 -5.92 20.72 -2.84
N LYS A 184 -6.40 19.47 -2.72
CA LYS A 184 -7.39 19.06 -1.72
C LYS A 184 -6.90 19.25 -0.28
N LEU A 185 -5.63 18.95 0.01
CA LEU A 185 -5.05 19.17 1.34
C LEU A 185 -4.88 20.66 1.63
N SER A 186 -4.44 21.45 0.67
CA SER A 186 -4.32 22.90 0.81
C SER A 186 -5.68 23.55 1.07
N GLU A 187 -6.73 23.10 0.36
CA GLU A 187 -8.11 23.56 0.59
C GLU A 187 -8.62 23.15 1.98
N LEU A 188 -8.42 21.90 2.39
CA LEU A 188 -8.78 21.43 3.73
C LEU A 188 -8.15 22.27 4.83
N LEU A 189 -6.89 22.69 4.63
CA LEU A 189 -6.10 23.48 5.57
C LEU A 189 -6.30 25.00 5.42
N GLY A 190 -7.22 25.44 4.52
CA GLY A 190 -7.50 26.85 4.29
C GLY A 190 -6.34 27.65 3.70
N GLY A 191 -5.35 26.99 3.10
CA GLY A 191 -4.15 27.61 2.55
C GLY A 191 -3.14 28.10 3.61
N GLU A 192 -3.37 27.81 4.88
CA GLU A 192 -2.53 28.29 5.98
C GLU A 192 -1.16 27.57 6.07
N ARG A 193 -1.06 26.42 5.47
CA ARG A 193 0.15 25.58 5.51
C ARG A 193 0.56 25.08 4.14
N PRO A 194 1.87 25.05 3.83
CA PRO A 194 2.36 24.50 2.58
C PRO A 194 2.18 22.98 2.55
N VAL A 195 1.75 22.47 1.40
CA VAL A 195 1.72 21.03 1.07
C VAL A 195 2.57 20.84 -0.19
N ASP A 196 3.65 20.09 -0.08
CA ASP A 196 4.58 19.89 -1.19
C ASP A 196 4.14 18.74 -2.10
N LEU A 197 4.47 18.83 -3.39
CA LEU A 197 4.40 17.69 -4.30
C LEU A 197 5.68 16.88 -4.19
N ALA A 198 5.59 15.60 -3.79
CA ALA A 198 6.73 14.73 -3.62
C ALA A 198 6.60 13.44 -4.47
N LEU A 199 7.72 12.90 -4.90
CA LEU A 199 7.75 11.64 -5.64
C LEU A 199 7.41 10.45 -4.74
N ASP A 200 6.70 9.47 -5.29
CA ASP A 200 6.57 8.17 -4.64
C ASP A 200 7.98 7.62 -4.32
N PRO A 201 8.20 7.06 -3.11
CA PRO A 201 9.52 6.55 -2.71
C PRO A 201 10.15 5.57 -3.70
N THR A 202 9.34 4.83 -4.46
CA THR A 202 9.86 3.91 -5.47
C THR A 202 10.67 4.60 -6.59
N LEU A 203 10.53 5.91 -6.75
CA LEU A 203 11.28 6.71 -7.72
C LEU A 203 12.57 7.30 -7.16
N LEU A 204 12.85 7.12 -5.86
CA LEU A 204 14.08 7.63 -5.22
C LEU A 204 15.32 6.75 -5.47
N HIS A 205 15.14 5.55 -6.01
CA HIS A 205 16.21 4.58 -6.16
C HIS A 205 16.46 4.20 -7.62
N ASP A 206 17.71 3.93 -7.92
CA ASP A 206 18.15 3.43 -9.20
C ASP A 206 18.03 1.88 -9.28
N LYS A 207 18.34 1.35 -10.47
CA LYS A 207 18.33 -0.09 -10.73
C LYS A 207 19.29 -0.88 -9.82
N LYS A 208 20.37 -0.28 -9.32
CA LYS A 208 21.36 -0.96 -8.49
C LYS A 208 20.79 -1.24 -7.09
N GLU A 209 20.04 -0.31 -6.54
CA GLU A 209 19.39 -0.52 -5.25
C GLU A 209 18.31 -1.60 -5.35
N TYR A 210 17.48 -1.58 -6.41
CA TYR A 210 16.48 -2.63 -6.62
C TYR A 210 17.07 -4.01 -6.87
N ALA A 211 18.28 -4.08 -7.45
CA ALA A 211 18.97 -5.37 -7.65
C ALA A 211 19.26 -6.10 -6.32
N ARG A 212 19.32 -5.40 -5.19
CA ARG A 212 19.56 -5.99 -3.85
C ARG A 212 18.41 -6.85 -3.37
N ILE A 213 17.19 -6.59 -3.83
CA ILE A 213 15.97 -7.30 -3.43
C ILE A 213 15.39 -8.15 -4.57
N THR A 214 16.04 -8.13 -5.73
CA THR A 214 15.56 -8.86 -6.92
C THR A 214 15.99 -10.31 -6.87
N SER A 215 15.03 -11.22 -7.02
CA SER A 215 15.31 -12.66 -7.21
C SER A 215 15.87 -12.94 -8.62
N PRO A 216 16.63 -14.02 -8.81
CA PRO A 216 17.06 -14.45 -10.14
C PRO A 216 15.88 -14.58 -11.13
N ARG A 217 16.12 -14.16 -12.36
CA ARG A 217 15.11 -14.20 -13.42
C ARG A 217 14.63 -15.65 -13.67
N ARG A 218 13.34 -15.90 -13.50
CA ARG A 218 12.72 -17.22 -13.68
C ARG A 218 12.33 -17.49 -15.13
N ILE A 219 11.85 -16.46 -15.84
CA ILE A 219 11.45 -16.55 -17.26
C ILE A 219 12.63 -16.01 -18.09
N ARG A 220 13.32 -16.90 -18.82
CA ARG A 220 14.52 -16.53 -19.57
C ARG A 220 14.21 -15.96 -20.95
N GLU A 221 13.11 -16.39 -21.57
CA GLU A 221 12.65 -15.89 -22.86
C GLU A 221 12.18 -14.41 -22.78
N ARG A 222 12.09 -13.77 -23.92
CA ARG A 222 11.43 -12.45 -24.03
C ARG A 222 9.93 -12.66 -23.88
N TYR A 223 9.26 -11.73 -23.21
CA TYR A 223 7.83 -11.81 -22.97
C TYR A 223 7.21 -10.42 -22.85
N ILE A 224 5.89 -10.37 -22.98
CA ILE A 224 5.07 -9.23 -22.63
C ILE A 224 4.62 -9.42 -21.20
N PHE A 225 4.88 -8.41 -20.37
CA PHE A 225 4.43 -8.40 -18.97
C PHE A 225 3.26 -7.46 -18.81
N VAL A 226 2.17 -7.96 -18.22
CA VAL A 226 0.97 -7.18 -17.94
C VAL A 226 0.77 -7.13 -16.43
N TYR A 227 0.78 -5.93 -15.89
CA TYR A 227 0.41 -5.68 -14.49
C TYR A 227 -0.84 -4.81 -14.44
N TYR A 228 -1.85 -5.24 -13.70
CA TYR A 228 -3.06 -4.47 -13.45
C TYR A 228 -3.60 -4.77 -12.05
N VAL A 229 -4.16 -3.74 -11.41
CA VAL A 229 -4.77 -3.87 -10.06
C VAL A 229 -6.19 -4.42 -10.18
N TRP A 230 -6.92 -4.01 -11.22
CA TRP A 230 -8.29 -4.44 -11.51
C TRP A 230 -8.34 -5.08 -12.89
N TYR A 231 -9.08 -6.21 -13.02
CA TYR A 231 -9.28 -6.84 -14.32
C TYR A 231 -9.93 -5.87 -15.31
N ASP A 232 -9.25 -5.64 -16.42
CA ASP A 232 -9.74 -4.82 -17.54
C ASP A 232 -9.58 -5.61 -18.86
N GLU A 233 -10.71 -5.79 -19.52
CA GLU A 233 -10.79 -6.52 -20.81
C GLU A 233 -10.02 -5.81 -21.92
N SER A 234 -9.94 -4.48 -21.90
CA SER A 234 -9.23 -3.69 -22.90
C SER A 234 -7.72 -3.93 -22.82
N ILE A 235 -7.16 -3.94 -21.61
CA ILE A 235 -5.75 -4.25 -21.36
C ILE A 235 -5.43 -5.67 -21.81
N VAL A 236 -6.30 -6.63 -21.47
CA VAL A 236 -6.13 -8.04 -21.87
C VAL A 236 -6.16 -8.20 -23.39
N ARG A 237 -7.08 -7.51 -24.09
CA ARG A 237 -7.13 -7.53 -25.56
C ARG A 237 -5.88 -6.92 -26.19
N ALA A 238 -5.44 -5.76 -25.71
CA ALA A 238 -4.24 -5.10 -26.18
C ALA A 238 -3.00 -5.99 -26.00
N ALA A 239 -2.82 -6.57 -24.84
CA ALA A 239 -1.70 -7.48 -24.55
C ALA A 239 -1.67 -8.71 -25.48
N ARG A 240 -2.84 -9.32 -25.74
CA ARG A 240 -2.96 -10.44 -26.68
C ARG A 240 -2.64 -10.02 -28.11
N GLU A 241 -3.12 -8.87 -28.56
CA GLU A 241 -2.83 -8.37 -29.90
C GLU A 241 -1.32 -8.10 -30.09
N ILE A 242 -0.66 -7.49 -29.09
CA ILE A 242 0.78 -7.32 -29.12
C ILE A 242 1.50 -8.67 -29.12
N GLY A 243 1.04 -9.64 -28.31
CA GLY A 243 1.58 -11.01 -28.30
C GLY A 243 1.48 -11.69 -29.67
N ARG A 244 0.31 -11.57 -30.32
CA ARG A 244 0.09 -12.11 -31.66
C ARG A 244 1.01 -11.47 -32.71
N ARG A 245 1.20 -10.15 -32.66
CA ARG A 245 2.08 -9.41 -33.61
C ARG A 245 3.56 -9.69 -33.41
N THR A 246 3.98 -9.89 -32.18
CA THR A 246 5.40 -10.05 -31.82
C THR A 246 5.85 -11.51 -31.70
N GLY A 247 4.90 -12.45 -31.64
CA GLY A 247 5.18 -13.87 -31.34
C GLY A 247 5.60 -14.11 -29.88
N LEU A 248 5.49 -13.11 -29.00
CA LEU A 248 5.93 -13.22 -27.61
C LEU A 248 4.81 -13.75 -26.70
N PRO A 249 5.15 -14.60 -25.71
CA PRO A 249 4.19 -15.02 -24.70
C PRO A 249 3.79 -13.84 -23.80
N VAL A 250 2.55 -13.87 -23.31
CA VAL A 250 2.01 -12.88 -22.39
C VAL A 250 1.94 -13.46 -21.00
N TYR A 251 2.60 -12.81 -20.05
CA TYR A 251 2.55 -13.14 -18.63
C TYR A 251 1.87 -12.01 -17.85
N THR A 252 1.12 -12.37 -16.83
CA THR A 252 0.48 -11.41 -15.94
C THR A 252 0.78 -11.71 -14.49
N ILE A 253 0.89 -10.65 -13.71
CA ILE A 253 0.72 -10.73 -12.25
C ILE A 253 -0.61 -10.07 -11.95
N GLU A 254 -1.52 -10.85 -11.41
CA GLU A 254 -2.80 -10.38 -10.91
C GLU A 254 -2.75 -10.34 -9.39
N MET A 255 -3.34 -9.31 -8.80
CA MET A 255 -3.75 -9.35 -7.41
C MET A 255 -4.95 -10.31 -7.35
N ALA A 256 -4.66 -11.58 -7.16
CA ALA A 256 -5.58 -12.68 -7.41
C ALA A 256 -6.87 -12.56 -6.63
N LYS A 257 -7.96 -12.24 -7.32
CA LYS A 257 -9.28 -12.01 -6.72
C LYS A 257 -10.20 -13.23 -6.76
N GLY A 258 -9.81 -14.31 -7.45
CA GLY A 258 -10.58 -15.54 -7.46
C GLY A 258 -10.43 -16.39 -8.72
N GLY A 259 -10.87 -17.64 -8.64
CA GLY A 259 -10.75 -18.63 -9.71
C GLY A 259 -11.42 -18.26 -11.03
N ARG A 260 -12.47 -17.43 -10.99
CA ARG A 260 -13.16 -16.98 -12.22
C ARG A 260 -12.26 -16.11 -13.10
N THR A 261 -11.51 -15.18 -12.52
CA THR A 261 -10.59 -14.33 -13.28
C THR A 261 -9.43 -15.14 -13.80
N TYR A 262 -8.85 -16.01 -12.98
CA TYR A 262 -7.80 -16.93 -13.40
C TYR A 262 -8.22 -17.77 -14.60
N LEU A 263 -9.41 -18.39 -14.57
CA LEU A 263 -9.94 -19.18 -15.70
C LEU A 263 -10.17 -18.34 -16.96
N LYS A 264 -10.59 -17.09 -16.82
CA LYS A 264 -10.73 -16.16 -17.97
C LYS A 264 -9.39 -15.89 -18.64
N LEU A 265 -8.36 -15.60 -17.87
CA LEU A 265 -7.01 -15.33 -18.38
C LEU A 265 -6.39 -16.57 -19.03
N TRP A 266 -6.49 -17.72 -18.36
CA TRP A 266 -5.99 -18.99 -18.89
C TRP A 266 -6.64 -19.37 -20.23
N LYS A 267 -7.95 -19.25 -20.36
CA LYS A 267 -8.69 -19.47 -21.64
C LYS A 267 -8.25 -18.51 -22.74
N LYS A 268 -7.67 -17.37 -22.41
CA LYS A 268 -7.16 -16.37 -23.36
C LYS A 268 -5.67 -16.56 -23.66
N GLY A 269 -5.04 -17.65 -23.18
CA GLY A 269 -3.62 -17.93 -23.39
C GLY A 269 -2.66 -17.02 -22.65
N ILE A 270 -3.13 -16.32 -21.61
CA ILE A 270 -2.30 -15.51 -20.71
C ILE A 270 -1.82 -16.41 -19.56
N ARG A 271 -0.50 -16.37 -19.29
CA ARG A 271 0.18 -17.20 -18.28
C ARG A 271 0.47 -16.42 -17.02
#